data_692615e00ed051ef5f709835a9a62869
#
_entry.id   692615e00ed051ef5f709835a9a62869
#
_cell.length_a   1.000
_cell.length_b   1.000
_cell.length_c   1.000
_cell.angle_alpha   90.00
_cell.angle_beta   90.00
_cell.angle_gamma   90.00
#
_symmetry.space_group_name_H-M   'P 1'
#
loop_
_entity.id
_entity.type
_entity.pdbx_description
1 polymer ?
#
loop_
_entity_poly.entity_id
_entity_poly.type
_entity_poly.pdbx_seq_one_letter_code
_entity_poly.pdbx_strand_id
1 'polypeptide(L)'
;FSPGELIKLALGTCNTLSADHRLARALGEDFEANVVVATLKNEDEERYSAFDVQVVSDFAALTPEQRDTLTARVEAAVERACTVGHTIERGAAVRLHLLDDED
;
A
#
# COMPACT_ATOMS: atom_id res chain seq x y z
N PHE A 1 1.23 12.77 13.52
CA PHE A 1 0.78 12.45 12.17
C PHE A 1 -0.61 13.00 11.91
N SER A 2 -0.82 13.55 10.72
CA SER A 2 -2.14 13.96 10.28
C SER A 2 -2.93 12.71 9.81
N PRO A 3 -4.27 12.79 9.77
CA PRO A 3 -5.08 11.69 9.24
C PRO A 3 -4.69 11.30 7.81
N GLY A 4 -4.35 12.27 6.96
CA GLY A 4 -3.89 11.99 5.60
C GLY A 4 -2.57 11.25 5.56
N GLU A 5 -1.64 11.58 6.44
CA GLU A 5 -0.37 10.84 6.57
C GLU A 5 -0.62 9.42 7.05
N LEU A 6 -1.55 9.23 7.99
CA LEU A 6 -1.85 7.91 8.53
C LEU A 6 -2.45 6.97 7.48
N ILE A 7 -3.34 7.45 6.63
CA ILE A 7 -3.89 6.60 5.57
C ILE A 7 -2.84 6.22 4.53
N LYS A 8 -1.91 7.13 4.21
CA LYS A 8 -0.79 6.83 3.33
C LYS A 8 0.14 5.78 3.93
N LEU A 9 0.46 5.91 5.21
CA LEU A 9 1.27 4.93 5.94
C LEU A 9 0.59 3.57 5.97
N ALA A 10 -0.71 3.55 6.24
CA ALA A 10 -1.47 2.30 6.29
C ALA A 10 -1.42 1.57 4.95
N LEU A 11 -1.63 2.29 3.84
CA LEU A 11 -1.58 1.68 2.51
C LEU A 11 -0.16 1.21 2.16
N GLY A 12 0.84 2.05 2.37
CA GLY A 12 2.23 1.72 2.06
C GLY A 12 2.73 0.52 2.83
N THR A 13 2.46 0.46 4.13
CA THR A 13 2.88 -0.67 4.97
C THR A 13 2.10 -1.94 4.62
N CYS A 14 0.81 -1.84 4.35
CA CYS A 14 -0.01 -2.99 3.98
C CYS A 14 0.47 -3.60 2.65
N ASN A 15 0.73 -2.76 1.64
CA ASN A 15 1.28 -3.22 0.37
C ASN A 15 2.64 -3.90 0.56
N THR A 16 3.51 -3.29 1.37
CA THR A 16 4.87 -3.81 1.59
C THR A 16 4.83 -5.14 2.33
N LEU A 17 4.02 -5.24 3.38
CA LEU A 17 3.86 -6.49 4.11
C LEU A 17 3.30 -7.60 3.23
N SER A 18 2.34 -7.28 2.37
CA SER A 18 1.78 -8.25 1.43
C SER A 18 2.81 -8.72 0.40
N ALA A 19 3.75 -7.85 0.03
CA ALA A 19 4.78 -8.14 -0.97
C ALA A 19 6.07 -8.71 -0.37
N ASP A 20 6.26 -8.63 0.93
CA ASP A 20 7.53 -8.91 1.61
C ASP A 20 8.15 -10.25 1.21
N HIS A 21 7.37 -11.31 1.24
CA HIS A 21 7.85 -12.65 0.91
C HIS A 21 8.39 -12.74 -0.52
N ARG A 22 7.71 -12.09 -1.47
CA ARG A 22 8.11 -12.09 -2.88
C ARG A 22 9.39 -11.29 -3.08
N LEU A 23 9.51 -10.15 -2.40
CA LEU A 23 10.70 -9.31 -2.46
C LEU A 23 11.90 -10.04 -1.83
N ALA A 24 11.71 -10.65 -0.68
CA ALA A 24 12.77 -11.39 -0.01
C ALA A 24 13.29 -12.56 -0.85
N ARG A 25 12.41 -13.27 -1.53
CA ARG A 25 12.80 -14.37 -2.40
C ARG A 25 13.60 -13.92 -3.62
N ALA A 26 13.28 -12.76 -4.15
CA ALA A 26 13.95 -12.24 -5.35
C ALA A 26 15.26 -11.50 -5.02
N LEU A 27 15.29 -10.77 -3.90
CA LEU A 27 16.39 -9.87 -3.56
C LEU A 27 17.25 -10.36 -2.40
N GLY A 28 16.81 -11.39 -1.66
CA GLY A 28 17.47 -11.86 -0.45
C GLY A 28 16.76 -11.33 0.79
N GLU A 29 16.91 -12.05 1.91
CA GLU A 29 16.21 -11.70 3.15
C GLU A 29 16.69 -10.39 3.76
N ASP A 30 17.89 -9.94 3.41
CA ASP A 30 18.47 -8.70 3.90
C ASP A 30 18.16 -7.50 3.01
N PHE A 31 17.23 -7.64 2.06
CA PHE A 31 16.90 -6.54 1.16
C PHE A 31 16.38 -5.33 1.95
N GLU A 32 16.68 -4.15 1.45
CA GLU A 32 16.17 -2.90 2.00
C GLU A 32 15.32 -2.20 0.95
N ALA A 33 14.23 -1.61 1.39
CA ALA A 33 13.34 -0.89 0.50
C ALA A 33 12.79 0.36 1.18
N ASN A 34 12.56 1.37 0.37
CA ASN A 34 11.81 2.56 0.77
C ASN A 34 10.48 2.53 0.07
N VAL A 35 9.44 2.94 0.77
CA VAL A 35 8.09 2.99 0.21
C VAL A 35 7.65 4.45 0.17
N VAL A 36 7.28 4.90 -1.03
CA VAL A 36 6.79 6.26 -1.24
C VAL A 36 5.33 6.18 -1.64
N VAL A 37 4.48 6.92 -0.95
CA VAL A 37 3.06 6.99 -1.28
C VAL A 37 2.71 8.42 -1.65
N ALA A 38 2.34 8.62 -2.90
CA ALA A 38 1.85 9.91 -3.40
C ALA A 38 0.34 9.83 -3.58
N THR A 39 -0.32 10.96 -3.49
CA THR A 39 -1.78 11.05 -3.60
C THR A 39 -2.19 12.19 -4.51
N LEU A 40 -3.37 12.04 -5.11
CA LEU A 40 -4.10 13.14 -5.72
C LEU A 40 -5.32 13.40 -4.85
N LYS A 41 -5.52 14.65 -4.48
CA LYS A 41 -6.67 15.03 -3.67
C LYS A 41 -7.74 15.71 -4.54
N ASN A 42 -8.97 15.28 -4.38
CA ASN A 42 -10.13 15.96 -4.94
C ASN A 42 -10.65 16.93 -3.89
N GLU A 43 -10.36 18.21 -4.07
CA GLU A 43 -10.72 19.24 -3.09
C GLU A 43 -12.23 19.42 -2.96
N ASP A 44 -12.97 19.26 -4.05
CA ASP A 44 -14.43 19.43 -4.04
C ASP A 44 -15.12 18.33 -3.24
N GLU A 45 -14.58 17.12 -3.28
CA GLU A 45 -15.15 15.97 -2.58
C GLU A 45 -14.47 15.67 -1.25
N GLU A 46 -13.44 16.42 -0.90
CA GLU A 46 -12.64 16.20 0.32
C GLU A 46 -12.18 14.75 0.46
N ARG A 47 -11.60 14.21 -0.61
CA ARG A 47 -11.07 12.84 -0.63
C ARG A 47 -9.83 12.75 -1.49
N TYR A 48 -9.01 11.74 -1.23
CA TYR A 48 -7.97 11.36 -2.16
C TYR A 48 -8.59 10.54 -3.29
N SER A 49 -8.38 10.97 -4.52
CA SER A 49 -8.92 10.29 -5.71
C SER A 49 -7.98 9.23 -6.25
N ALA A 50 -6.71 9.28 -5.88
CA ALA A 50 -5.72 8.29 -6.29
C ALA A 50 -4.60 8.16 -5.27
N PHE A 51 -4.06 6.97 -5.17
CA PHE A 51 -2.85 6.66 -4.41
C PHE A 51 -1.86 6.01 -5.35
N ASP A 52 -0.62 6.48 -5.32
CA ASP A 52 0.47 5.89 -6.07
C ASP A 52 1.51 5.37 -5.08
N VAL A 53 1.71 4.06 -5.06
CA VAL A 53 2.63 3.41 -4.14
C VAL A 53 3.86 2.96 -4.91
N GLN A 54 5.02 3.45 -4.49
CA GLN A 54 6.29 3.11 -5.10
C GLN A 54 7.17 2.37 -4.09
N VAL A 55 7.62 1.20 -4.46
CA VAL A 55 8.59 0.42 -3.67
C VAL A 55 9.94 0.60 -4.35
N VAL A 56 10.86 1.25 -3.65
CA VAL A 56 12.19 1.58 -4.17
C VAL A 56 13.23 0.71 -3.48
N SER A 57 13.94 -0.09 -4.27
CA SER A 57 14.97 -1.00 -3.77
C SER A 57 16.04 -1.15 -4.85
N ASP A 58 17.09 -1.90 -4.56
CA ASP A 58 18.11 -2.20 -5.55
C ASP A 58 17.69 -3.44 -6.36
N PHE A 59 17.28 -3.21 -7.61
CA PHE A 59 16.88 -4.27 -8.53
C PHE A 59 17.94 -4.53 -9.61
N ALA A 60 19.13 -3.96 -9.48
CA ALA A 60 20.16 -4.00 -10.53
C ALA A 60 20.63 -5.43 -10.86
N ALA A 61 20.59 -6.34 -9.89
CA ALA A 61 21.00 -7.73 -10.10
C ALA A 61 20.00 -8.56 -10.90
N LEU A 62 18.78 -8.03 -11.08
CA LEU A 62 17.74 -8.74 -11.82
C LEU A 62 17.80 -8.41 -13.31
N THR A 63 17.60 -9.43 -14.15
CA THR A 63 17.40 -9.20 -15.58
C THR A 63 16.04 -8.52 -15.79
N PRO A 64 15.81 -7.87 -16.96
CA PRO A 64 14.49 -7.29 -17.23
C PRO A 64 13.36 -8.31 -17.12
N GLU A 65 13.57 -9.55 -17.54
CA GLU A 65 12.57 -10.62 -17.44
C GLU A 65 12.29 -11.01 -15.99
N GLN A 66 13.34 -11.10 -15.17
CA GLN A 66 13.19 -11.39 -13.74
C GLN A 66 12.45 -10.26 -13.04
N ARG A 67 12.73 -9.02 -13.42
CA ARG A 67 12.06 -7.85 -12.86
C ARG A 67 10.58 -7.83 -13.21
N ASP A 68 10.22 -8.16 -14.44
CA ASP A 68 8.83 -8.24 -14.87
C ASP A 68 8.09 -9.35 -14.12
N THR A 69 8.74 -10.50 -13.93
CA THR A 69 8.16 -11.60 -13.16
C THR A 69 7.94 -11.21 -11.70
N LEU A 70 8.90 -10.53 -11.09
CA LEU A 70 8.79 -10.05 -9.72
C LEU A 70 7.63 -9.05 -9.59
N THR A 71 7.54 -8.11 -10.51
CA THR A 71 6.46 -7.12 -10.53
C THR A 71 5.10 -7.80 -10.55
N ALA A 72 4.91 -8.77 -11.45
CA ALA A 72 3.65 -9.51 -11.55
C ALA A 72 3.32 -10.27 -10.26
N ARG A 73 4.31 -10.88 -9.62
CA ARG A 73 4.12 -11.62 -8.37
C ARG A 73 3.79 -10.71 -7.20
N VAL A 74 4.44 -9.54 -7.14
CA VAL A 74 4.16 -8.55 -6.10
C VAL A 74 2.74 -8.01 -6.26
N GLU A 75 2.35 -7.65 -7.47
CA GLU A 75 1.00 -7.16 -7.74
C GLU A 75 -0.06 -8.19 -7.35
N ALA A 76 0.16 -9.46 -7.69
CA ALA A 76 -0.76 -10.54 -7.34
C ALA A 76 -0.86 -10.74 -5.82
N ALA A 77 0.27 -10.65 -5.11
CA ALA A 77 0.29 -10.81 -3.66
C ALA A 77 -0.45 -9.66 -2.96
N VAL A 78 -0.23 -8.42 -3.41
CA VAL A 78 -0.90 -7.23 -2.88
C VAL A 78 -2.40 -7.33 -3.15
N GLU A 79 -2.80 -7.66 -4.37
CA GLU A 79 -4.21 -7.81 -4.73
C GLU A 79 -4.91 -8.85 -3.88
N ARG A 80 -4.23 -9.94 -3.54
CA ARG A 80 -4.83 -11.01 -2.74
C ARG A 80 -4.95 -10.64 -1.26
N ALA A 81 -3.96 -9.97 -0.71
CA ALA A 81 -3.77 -9.88 0.75
C ALA A 81 -3.88 -8.49 1.34
N CYS A 82 -3.87 -7.43 0.55
CA CYS A 82 -3.84 -6.06 1.10
C CYS A 82 -5.24 -5.57 1.49
N THR A 83 -5.57 -5.73 2.76
CA THR A 83 -6.88 -5.30 3.31
C THR A 83 -7.10 -3.79 3.14
N VAL A 84 -6.08 -2.99 3.40
CA VAL A 84 -6.16 -1.53 3.26
C VAL A 84 -6.41 -1.15 1.80
N GLY A 85 -5.69 -1.79 0.87
CA GLY A 85 -5.89 -1.57 -0.56
C GLY A 85 -7.29 -1.91 -1.01
N HIS A 86 -7.81 -3.07 -0.58
CA HIS A 86 -9.18 -3.48 -0.89
C HIS A 86 -10.20 -2.48 -0.34
N THR A 87 -9.98 -2.00 0.88
CA THR A 87 -10.87 -1.04 1.53
C THR A 87 -10.90 0.29 0.77
N ILE A 88 -9.73 0.78 0.36
CA ILE A 88 -9.62 2.03 -0.40
C ILE A 88 -10.32 1.89 -1.76
N GLU A 89 -10.04 0.81 -2.47
CA GLU A 89 -10.57 0.62 -3.82
C GLU A 89 -12.06 0.41 -3.86
N ARG A 90 -12.61 -0.29 -2.88
CA ARG A 90 -14.03 -0.68 -2.84
C ARG A 90 -14.87 0.24 -1.98
N GLY A 91 -14.20 0.99 -1.11
CA GLY A 91 -14.87 1.83 -0.12
C GLY A 91 -15.44 1.03 1.03
N ALA A 92 -15.95 1.73 2.03
CA ALA A 92 -16.55 1.14 3.20
C ALA A 92 -17.61 2.10 3.74
N ALA A 93 -18.63 1.57 4.40
CA ALA A 93 -19.62 2.40 5.05
C ALA A 93 -19.02 2.99 6.33
N VAL A 94 -19.29 4.25 6.56
CA VAL A 94 -18.88 4.94 7.78
C VAL A 94 -20.12 5.41 8.52
N ARG A 95 -20.21 5.05 9.80
CA ARG A 95 -21.31 5.47 10.67
C ARG A 95 -20.73 6.16 11.88
N LEU A 96 -21.29 7.30 12.21
CA LEU A 96 -20.86 8.07 13.37
C LEU A 96 -21.99 8.14 14.39
N HIS A 97 -21.68 7.81 15.63
CA HIS A 97 -22.63 7.84 16.75
C HIS A 97 -22.08 8.69 17.89
N LEU A 98 -22.95 9.46 18.49
CA LEU A 98 -22.64 10.14 19.74
C LEU A 98 -23.39 9.40 20.84
N LEU A 99 -22.66 8.82 21.77
CA LEU A 99 -23.24 8.05 22.85
C LEU A 99 -22.98 8.74 24.19
N ASP A 100 -23.98 8.66 25.07
CA ASP A 100 -23.80 9.17 26.43
C ASP A 100 -22.85 8.25 27.20
N ASP A 101 -21.91 8.81 27.94
CA ASP A 101 -20.90 8.03 28.63
C ASP A 101 -21.45 7.19 29.78
N GLU A 102 -22.70 7.42 30.19
CA GLU A 102 -23.39 6.61 31.19
C GLU A 102 -24.10 5.38 30.57
N ASP A 103 -24.18 5.36 29.26
CA ASP A 103 -24.77 4.25 28.51
C ASP A 103 -23.74 3.17 28.22
#